data_9d5cf094ec8229dd704655f052084dd8
#
_entry.id   9d5cf094ec8229dd704655f052084dd8
#
_cell.length_a   1.000
_cell.length_b   1.000
_cell.length_c   1.000
_cell.angle_alpha   90.00
_cell.angle_beta   90.00
_cell.angle_gamma   90.00
#
_symmetry.space_group_name_H-M   'P 1'
#
loop_
_entity.id
_entity.type
_entity.pdbx_description
1 polymer ?
#
loop_
_entity_poly.entity_id
_entity_poly.type
_entity_poly.pdbx_seq_one_letter_code
_entity_poly.pdbx_strand_id
1 'polypeptide(L)'
;MARIAVTGAAGSVGREALRGLVDHDVTALTHREHDDIDGEVVEVTDPDSIGPALAGHDVVVHLAGNPSPEAEWDSVLQVNIDGTYNVYEAALEHDLDRVVFASTNHVSQMHGIGDRTRPETMAADAPTVRPEDPTRPDSYYAVSKVSGEALGSYYADRHGLEVVDLRIGWLLTAEELRERQDEDDPEFARYARAMWLSPRDCQDVVKKAATADLPESPLTVNAVSRNSERYLSITETMRGLGYEPRDDSAAVCEDV
;
A
#
# COMPACT_ATOMS: atom_id res chain seq x y z
N MET A 1 18.17 14.52 2.66
CA MET A 1 17.53 14.24 1.38
C MET A 1 17.87 12.78 1.09
N ALA A 2 16.91 11.88 1.14
CA ALA A 2 17.13 10.45 0.93
C ALA A 2 17.08 10.12 -0.58
N ARG A 3 17.79 9.06 -0.97
CA ARG A 3 17.73 8.44 -2.29
C ARG A 3 16.70 7.32 -2.23
N ILE A 4 15.60 7.46 -2.96
CA ILE A 4 14.43 6.59 -2.81
C ILE A 4 14.12 5.92 -4.15
N ALA A 5 14.13 4.60 -4.19
CA ALA A 5 13.62 3.82 -5.31
C ALA A 5 12.11 3.58 -5.14
N VAL A 6 11.33 3.72 -6.20
CA VAL A 6 9.88 3.44 -6.18
C VAL A 6 9.57 2.40 -7.24
N THR A 7 9.32 1.16 -6.85
CA THR A 7 8.87 0.11 -7.79
C THR A 7 7.38 0.26 -8.07
N GLY A 8 6.93 -0.14 -9.26
CA GLY A 8 5.53 0.07 -9.64
C GLY A 8 5.14 1.54 -9.80
N ALA A 9 6.13 2.40 -10.08
CA ALA A 9 5.99 3.85 -10.15
C ALA A 9 4.93 4.35 -11.13
N ALA A 10 4.61 3.58 -12.17
CA ALA A 10 3.59 3.93 -13.17
C ALA A 10 2.14 3.59 -12.73
N GLY A 11 1.97 2.84 -11.63
CA GLY A 11 0.66 2.56 -11.06
C GLY A 11 0.01 3.79 -10.41
N SER A 12 -1.27 3.69 -10.03
CA SER A 12 -2.00 4.80 -9.40
C SER A 12 -1.32 5.29 -8.13
N VAL A 13 -1.01 4.39 -7.21
CA VAL A 13 -0.28 4.72 -5.95
C VAL A 13 1.14 5.18 -6.24
N GLY A 14 1.82 4.58 -7.23
CA GLY A 14 3.17 4.95 -7.64
C GLY A 14 3.26 6.41 -8.10
N ARG A 15 2.32 6.85 -8.92
CA ARG A 15 2.25 8.26 -9.38
C ARG A 15 2.04 9.24 -8.23
N GLU A 16 1.22 8.89 -7.25
CA GLU A 16 1.06 9.72 -6.06
C GLU A 16 2.29 9.68 -5.15
N ALA A 17 2.97 8.53 -5.07
CA ALA A 17 4.25 8.43 -4.36
C ALA A 17 5.31 9.37 -4.96
N LEU A 18 5.48 9.36 -6.30
CA LEU A 18 6.41 10.27 -6.99
C LEU A 18 6.09 11.76 -6.71
N ARG A 19 4.80 12.13 -6.67
CA ARG A 19 4.38 13.51 -6.33
C ARG A 19 4.66 13.85 -4.87
N GLY A 20 4.42 12.91 -3.96
CA GLY A 20 4.66 13.12 -2.52
C GLY A 20 6.14 13.21 -2.14
N LEU A 21 7.02 12.56 -2.92
CA LEU A 21 8.46 12.46 -2.66
C LEU A 21 9.29 13.48 -3.43
N VAL A 22 8.69 14.48 -4.07
CA VAL A 22 9.34 15.47 -4.95
C VAL A 22 10.53 16.21 -4.30
N ASP A 23 10.60 16.28 -2.98
CA ASP A 23 11.71 16.92 -2.23
C ASP A 23 12.92 15.98 -2.00
N HIS A 24 12.87 14.75 -2.54
CA HIS A 24 13.90 13.70 -2.40
C HIS A 24 14.54 13.39 -3.76
N ASP A 25 15.60 12.60 -3.73
CA ASP A 25 16.21 12.02 -4.94
C ASP A 25 15.48 10.70 -5.25
N VAL A 26 14.60 10.71 -6.25
CA VAL A 26 13.69 9.60 -6.51
C VAL A 26 13.98 8.95 -7.85
N THR A 27 14.20 7.64 -7.83
CA THR A 27 14.29 6.79 -9.03
C THR A 27 12.96 6.03 -9.22
N ALA A 28 12.29 6.27 -10.34
CA ALA A 28 11.08 5.54 -10.70
C ALA A 28 11.45 4.22 -11.38
N LEU A 29 10.99 3.08 -10.82
CA LEU A 29 11.20 1.75 -11.38
C LEU A 29 9.87 1.22 -11.92
N THR A 30 9.86 0.86 -13.21
CA THR A 30 8.65 0.43 -13.93
C THR A 30 8.91 -0.87 -14.69
N HIS A 31 7.90 -1.70 -14.94
CA HIS A 31 8.08 -2.96 -15.67
C HIS A 31 8.14 -2.78 -17.21
N ARG A 32 7.92 -1.57 -17.70
CA ARG A 32 8.00 -1.18 -19.13
C ARG A 32 8.21 0.32 -19.24
N GLU A 33 8.63 0.77 -20.40
CA GLU A 33 8.74 2.21 -20.70
C GLU A 33 7.38 2.93 -20.62
N HIS A 34 7.40 4.16 -20.16
CA HIS A 34 6.26 5.07 -20.08
C HIS A 34 6.67 6.46 -20.58
N ASP A 35 5.91 7.03 -21.52
CA ASP A 35 6.23 8.32 -22.14
C ASP A 35 6.20 9.50 -21.15
N ASP A 36 5.47 9.34 -20.04
CA ASP A 36 5.22 10.39 -19.04
C ASP A 36 5.95 10.17 -17.71
N ILE A 37 6.80 9.15 -17.60
CA ILE A 37 7.63 8.87 -16.43
C ILE A 37 9.06 8.64 -16.89
N ASP A 38 9.97 9.51 -16.43
CA ASP A 38 11.40 9.27 -16.56
C ASP A 38 11.81 8.22 -15.51
N GLY A 39 11.93 6.97 -15.95
CA GLY A 39 12.13 5.83 -15.06
C GLY A 39 12.98 4.73 -15.71
N GLU A 40 13.49 3.84 -14.88
CA GLU A 40 14.22 2.66 -15.27
C GLU A 40 13.27 1.46 -15.42
N VAL A 41 13.47 0.64 -16.46
CA VAL A 41 12.70 -0.59 -16.66
C VAL A 41 13.31 -1.71 -15.85
N VAL A 42 12.54 -2.25 -14.91
CA VAL A 42 12.97 -3.27 -13.95
C VAL A 42 11.90 -4.35 -13.79
N GLU A 43 12.34 -5.61 -13.84
CA GLU A 43 11.48 -6.77 -13.57
C GLU A 43 11.75 -7.28 -12.15
N VAL A 44 10.76 -7.10 -11.25
CA VAL A 44 10.90 -7.49 -9.83
C VAL A 44 11.00 -9.01 -9.63
N THR A 45 10.50 -9.80 -10.59
CA THR A 45 10.60 -11.27 -10.55
C THR A 45 11.97 -11.78 -10.97
N ASP A 46 12.84 -10.91 -11.49
CA ASP A 46 14.21 -11.21 -11.88
C ASP A 46 15.21 -10.58 -10.90
N PRO A 47 15.90 -11.36 -10.05
CA PRO A 47 16.91 -10.86 -9.12
C PRO A 47 18.03 -10.07 -9.79
N ASP A 48 18.45 -10.50 -11.00
CA ASP A 48 19.51 -9.85 -11.76
C ASP A 48 19.07 -8.48 -12.33
N SER A 49 17.77 -8.22 -12.38
CA SER A 49 17.17 -6.94 -12.76
C SER A 49 16.99 -6.01 -11.57
N ILE A 50 16.31 -6.48 -10.50
CA ILE A 50 15.99 -5.62 -9.35
C ILE A 50 17.20 -5.32 -8.47
N GLY A 51 18.14 -6.26 -8.30
CA GLY A 51 19.32 -6.07 -7.47
C GLY A 51 20.11 -4.82 -7.86
N PRO A 52 20.66 -4.72 -9.06
CA PRO A 52 21.41 -3.54 -9.49
C PRO A 52 20.62 -2.24 -9.45
N ALA A 53 19.30 -2.29 -9.68
CA ALA A 53 18.42 -1.11 -9.67
C ALA A 53 18.23 -0.51 -8.27
N LEU A 54 18.42 -1.29 -7.20
CA LEU A 54 18.36 -0.78 -5.81
C LEU A 54 19.73 -0.29 -5.29
N ALA A 55 20.83 -0.57 -6.01
CA ALA A 55 22.15 -0.17 -5.56
C ALA A 55 22.27 1.35 -5.39
N GLY A 56 22.76 1.75 -4.21
CA GLY A 56 22.99 3.16 -3.90
C GLY A 56 21.76 3.94 -3.44
N HIS A 57 20.61 3.31 -3.26
CA HIS A 57 19.44 3.91 -2.62
C HIS A 57 19.45 3.70 -1.10
N ASP A 58 18.78 4.59 -0.39
CA ASP A 58 18.63 4.52 1.07
C ASP A 58 17.31 3.82 1.44
N VAL A 59 16.27 4.01 0.61
CA VAL A 59 14.90 3.49 0.84
C VAL A 59 14.33 2.93 -0.45
N VAL A 60 13.59 1.83 -0.35
CA VAL A 60 12.71 1.38 -1.44
C VAL A 60 11.24 1.46 -1.01
N VAL A 61 10.41 2.12 -1.84
CA VAL A 61 8.94 2.08 -1.75
C VAL A 61 8.46 1.03 -2.75
N HIS A 62 8.13 -0.16 -2.24
CA HIS A 62 7.78 -1.32 -3.07
C HIS A 62 6.27 -1.37 -3.32
N LEU A 63 5.85 -0.88 -4.50
CA LEU A 63 4.46 -0.83 -4.94
C LEU A 63 4.18 -1.79 -6.11
N ALA A 64 5.21 -2.40 -6.70
CA ALA A 64 5.03 -3.36 -7.78
C ALA A 64 4.24 -4.58 -7.29
N GLY A 65 3.28 -5.02 -8.10
CA GLY A 65 2.45 -6.18 -7.79
C GLY A 65 1.20 -6.22 -8.65
N ASN A 66 0.54 -7.36 -8.69
CA ASN A 66 -0.81 -7.50 -9.24
C ASN A 66 -1.82 -7.13 -8.14
N PRO A 67 -2.56 -6.00 -8.26
CA PRO A 67 -3.42 -5.49 -7.18
C PRO A 67 -4.86 -6.03 -7.24
N SER A 68 -5.18 -6.96 -8.14
CA SER A 68 -6.55 -7.43 -8.34
C SER A 68 -6.95 -8.44 -7.27
N PRO A 69 -8.06 -8.23 -6.52
CA PRO A 69 -8.63 -9.25 -5.64
C PRO A 69 -9.07 -10.52 -6.38
N GLU A 70 -9.29 -10.42 -7.70
CA GLU A 70 -9.67 -11.54 -8.58
C GLU A 70 -8.45 -12.21 -9.24
N ALA A 71 -7.22 -11.81 -8.88
CA ALA A 71 -6.01 -12.38 -9.47
C ALA A 71 -5.89 -13.88 -9.21
N GLU A 72 -5.48 -14.60 -10.26
CA GLU A 72 -5.18 -16.03 -10.18
C GLU A 72 -3.92 -16.28 -9.34
N TRP A 73 -3.86 -17.44 -8.66
CA TRP A 73 -2.77 -17.81 -7.75
C TRP A 73 -1.39 -17.68 -8.37
N ASP A 74 -1.18 -18.19 -9.57
CA ASP A 74 0.15 -18.18 -10.21
C ASP A 74 0.68 -16.76 -10.46
N SER A 75 -0.22 -15.84 -10.79
CA SER A 75 0.14 -14.43 -10.98
C SER A 75 0.58 -13.76 -9.68
N VAL A 76 -0.18 -13.96 -8.59
CA VAL A 76 0.19 -13.37 -7.30
C VAL A 76 1.39 -14.05 -6.66
N LEU A 77 1.59 -15.35 -6.91
CA LEU A 77 2.78 -16.07 -6.44
C LEU A 77 4.04 -15.45 -7.04
N GLN A 78 4.10 -15.32 -8.36
CA GLN A 78 5.29 -14.84 -9.04
C GLN A 78 5.57 -13.36 -8.75
N VAL A 79 4.59 -12.49 -8.96
CA VAL A 79 4.84 -11.04 -8.87
C VAL A 79 4.80 -10.55 -7.42
N ASN A 80 3.78 -10.96 -6.64
CA ASN A 80 3.57 -10.40 -5.32
C ASN A 80 4.40 -11.10 -4.23
N ILE A 81 4.70 -12.41 -4.37
CA ILE A 81 5.46 -13.15 -3.37
C ILE A 81 6.93 -13.23 -3.77
N ASP A 82 7.25 -13.84 -4.91
CA ASP A 82 8.65 -14.01 -5.34
C ASP A 82 9.28 -12.63 -5.65
N GLY A 83 8.54 -11.73 -6.33
CA GLY A 83 9.01 -10.36 -6.59
C GLY A 83 9.28 -9.58 -5.30
N THR A 84 8.40 -9.69 -4.28
CA THR A 84 8.61 -9.06 -2.98
C THR A 84 9.83 -9.64 -2.25
N TYR A 85 10.01 -10.96 -2.29
CA TYR A 85 11.20 -11.61 -1.75
C TYR A 85 12.48 -11.05 -2.40
N ASN A 86 12.52 -10.95 -3.73
CA ASN A 86 13.67 -10.41 -4.44
C ASN A 86 13.98 -8.94 -4.05
N VAL A 87 12.94 -8.12 -3.81
CA VAL A 87 13.14 -6.74 -3.35
C VAL A 87 13.76 -6.70 -1.95
N TYR A 88 13.33 -7.57 -1.02
CA TYR A 88 13.93 -7.65 0.32
C TYR A 88 15.37 -8.15 0.28
N GLU A 89 15.66 -9.18 -0.54
CA GLU A 89 17.04 -9.66 -0.72
C GLU A 89 17.94 -8.56 -1.29
N ALA A 90 17.47 -7.86 -2.33
CA ALA A 90 18.20 -6.76 -2.92
C ALA A 90 18.41 -5.59 -1.95
N ALA A 91 17.40 -5.27 -1.13
CA ALA A 91 17.53 -4.24 -0.10
C ALA A 91 18.60 -4.60 0.94
N LEU A 92 18.66 -5.87 1.34
CA LEU A 92 19.68 -6.36 2.26
C LEU A 92 21.09 -6.39 1.61
N GLU A 93 21.20 -6.87 0.37
CA GLU A 93 22.48 -6.95 -0.37
C GLU A 93 23.13 -5.58 -0.59
N HIS A 94 22.30 -4.54 -0.81
CA HIS A 94 22.76 -3.18 -1.09
C HIS A 94 22.70 -2.24 0.12
N ASP A 95 22.55 -2.78 1.34
CA ASP A 95 22.55 -2.04 2.59
C ASP A 95 21.53 -0.88 2.61
N LEU A 96 20.31 -1.07 2.08
CA LEU A 96 19.25 -0.10 2.22
C LEU A 96 18.83 0.01 3.69
N ASP A 97 18.49 1.22 4.12
CA ASP A 97 18.03 1.47 5.49
C ASP A 97 16.58 0.98 5.69
N ARG A 98 15.72 1.12 4.64
CA ARG A 98 14.27 0.88 4.79
C ARG A 98 13.59 0.32 3.56
N VAL A 99 12.62 -0.57 3.82
CA VAL A 99 11.61 -1.01 2.85
C VAL A 99 10.22 -0.52 3.30
N VAL A 100 9.54 0.24 2.44
CA VAL A 100 8.11 0.53 2.58
C VAL A 100 7.35 -0.43 1.68
N PHE A 101 6.63 -1.37 2.27
CA PHE A 101 5.89 -2.39 1.54
C PHE A 101 4.42 -2.00 1.36
N ALA A 102 3.93 -1.99 0.13
CA ALA A 102 2.51 -1.81 -0.15
C ALA A 102 1.73 -3.08 0.17
N SER A 103 1.21 -3.16 1.39
CA SER A 103 0.15 -4.08 1.78
C SER A 103 -1.22 -3.51 1.38
N THR A 104 -2.32 -4.07 1.85
CA THR A 104 -3.68 -3.74 1.42
C THR A 104 -4.68 -3.86 2.58
N ASN A 105 -5.78 -3.10 2.52
CA ASN A 105 -6.93 -3.28 3.40
C ASN A 105 -7.55 -4.69 3.30
N HIS A 106 -7.39 -5.36 2.14
CA HIS A 106 -7.89 -6.72 1.90
C HIS A 106 -7.30 -7.78 2.85
N VAL A 107 -6.12 -7.54 3.45
CA VAL A 107 -5.56 -8.44 4.48
C VAL A 107 -6.44 -8.56 5.73
N SER A 108 -7.34 -7.59 5.94
CA SER A 108 -8.27 -7.50 7.08
C SER A 108 -9.74 -7.50 6.66
N GLN A 109 -10.05 -7.61 5.36
CA GLN A 109 -11.38 -7.37 4.80
C GLN A 109 -12.46 -8.30 5.37
N MET A 110 -12.13 -9.55 5.68
CA MET A 110 -13.09 -10.50 6.25
C MET A 110 -13.60 -10.14 7.65
N HIS A 111 -13.02 -9.14 8.32
CA HIS A 111 -13.57 -8.59 9.57
C HIS A 111 -14.81 -7.74 9.35
N GLY A 112 -14.87 -7.00 8.23
CA GLY A 112 -15.94 -6.04 7.93
C GLY A 112 -16.73 -6.34 6.66
N ILE A 113 -16.52 -7.49 6.03
CA ILE A 113 -17.15 -7.84 4.75
C ILE A 113 -18.69 -7.93 4.88
N GLY A 114 -19.41 -7.34 3.92
CA GLY A 114 -20.86 -7.42 3.82
C GLY A 114 -21.30 -8.71 3.14
N ASP A 115 -20.90 -8.90 1.90
CA ASP A 115 -21.15 -10.11 1.10
C ASP A 115 -19.89 -10.93 0.92
N ARG A 116 -19.85 -12.14 1.47
CA ARG A 116 -18.65 -13.02 1.40
C ARG A 116 -18.32 -13.52 0.00
N THR A 117 -19.19 -13.31 -0.97
CA THR A 117 -18.94 -13.66 -2.37
C THR A 117 -18.36 -12.49 -3.18
N ARG A 118 -18.24 -11.30 -2.54
CA ARG A 118 -17.79 -10.05 -3.16
C ARG A 118 -16.82 -9.32 -2.24
N PRO A 119 -15.53 -9.28 -2.58
CA PRO A 119 -14.49 -8.74 -1.69
C PRO A 119 -14.63 -7.23 -1.39
N GLU A 120 -15.21 -6.48 -2.31
CA GLU A 120 -15.36 -5.01 -2.19
C GLU A 120 -16.72 -4.62 -1.62
N THR A 121 -17.12 -5.24 -0.51
CA THR A 121 -18.36 -4.92 0.20
C THR A 121 -18.09 -4.73 1.69
N MET A 122 -18.91 -3.90 2.37
CA MET A 122 -18.78 -3.62 3.79
C MET A 122 -20.12 -3.69 4.51
N ALA A 123 -20.17 -4.44 5.62
CA ALA A 123 -21.30 -4.49 6.52
C ALA A 123 -21.49 -3.16 7.25
N ALA A 124 -22.76 -2.83 7.60
CA ALA A 124 -23.08 -1.59 8.30
C ALA A 124 -22.53 -1.54 9.73
N ASP A 125 -22.34 -2.70 10.35
CA ASP A 125 -21.86 -2.90 11.72
C ASP A 125 -20.43 -3.46 11.78
N ALA A 126 -19.62 -3.20 10.74
CA ALA A 126 -18.22 -3.63 10.69
C ALA A 126 -17.46 -3.15 11.93
N PRO A 127 -16.76 -4.05 12.66
CA PRO A 127 -16.03 -3.68 13.86
C PRO A 127 -14.80 -2.85 13.50
N THR A 128 -14.35 -1.97 14.41
CA THR A 128 -13.05 -1.31 14.22
C THR A 128 -11.93 -2.35 14.23
N VAL A 129 -11.09 -2.31 13.22
CA VAL A 129 -9.92 -3.20 13.04
C VAL A 129 -8.63 -2.38 13.14
N ARG A 130 -7.71 -2.87 13.97
CA ARG A 130 -6.39 -2.27 14.17
C ARG A 130 -5.32 -3.06 13.43
N PRO A 131 -4.15 -2.46 13.17
CA PRO A 131 -3.05 -3.18 12.52
C PRO A 131 -2.63 -4.46 13.25
N GLU A 132 -2.67 -4.46 14.60
CA GLU A 132 -2.32 -5.60 15.44
C GLU A 132 -3.38 -6.72 15.50
N ASP A 133 -4.59 -6.48 15.00
CA ASP A 133 -5.61 -7.53 14.94
C ASP A 133 -5.21 -8.62 13.93
N PRO A 134 -5.58 -9.88 14.17
CA PRO A 134 -5.25 -10.98 13.27
C PRO A 134 -5.69 -10.71 11.82
N THR A 135 -4.82 -11.00 10.87
CA THR A 135 -5.19 -10.90 9.45
C THR A 135 -6.31 -11.87 9.08
N ARG A 136 -7.23 -11.44 8.24
CA ARG A 136 -8.34 -12.23 7.70
C ARG A 136 -8.52 -11.89 6.22
N PRO A 137 -7.61 -12.43 5.35
CA PRO A 137 -7.59 -12.13 3.91
C PRO A 137 -8.83 -12.68 3.21
N ASP A 138 -9.31 -11.97 2.19
CA ASP A 138 -10.49 -12.28 1.40
C ASP A 138 -10.19 -12.86 0.01
N SER A 139 -8.93 -12.85 -0.42
CA SER A 139 -8.52 -13.21 -1.78
C SER A 139 -7.08 -13.75 -1.83
N TYR A 140 -6.69 -14.37 -2.93
CA TYR A 140 -5.28 -14.75 -3.16
C TYR A 140 -4.36 -13.53 -3.19
N TYR A 141 -4.85 -12.41 -3.71
CA TYR A 141 -4.15 -11.13 -3.62
C TYR A 141 -3.85 -10.75 -2.17
N ALA A 142 -4.85 -10.78 -1.30
CA ALA A 142 -4.68 -10.48 0.11
C ALA A 142 -3.74 -11.47 0.81
N VAL A 143 -3.82 -12.77 0.49
CA VAL A 143 -2.88 -13.80 0.99
C VAL A 143 -1.45 -13.48 0.58
N SER A 144 -1.22 -13.05 -0.68
CA SER A 144 0.11 -12.66 -1.12
C SER A 144 0.66 -11.45 -0.36
N LYS A 145 -0.21 -10.50 0.00
CA LYS A 145 0.19 -9.32 0.80
C LYS A 145 0.48 -9.67 2.26
N VAL A 146 -0.27 -10.59 2.87
CA VAL A 146 0.08 -11.17 4.20
C VAL A 146 1.46 -11.85 4.16
N SER A 147 1.79 -12.54 3.07
CA SER A 147 3.13 -13.13 2.89
C SER A 147 4.22 -12.06 2.85
N GLY A 148 3.96 -10.91 2.20
CA GLY A 148 4.90 -9.78 2.17
C GLY A 148 5.09 -9.13 3.55
N GLU A 149 4.03 -8.95 4.35
CA GLU A 149 4.13 -8.50 5.75
C GLU A 149 4.96 -9.49 6.60
N ALA A 150 4.80 -10.80 6.38
CA ALA A 150 5.58 -11.82 7.08
C ALA A 150 7.06 -11.80 6.66
N LEU A 151 7.36 -11.58 5.37
CA LEU A 151 8.74 -11.34 4.91
C LEU A 151 9.31 -10.08 5.59
N GLY A 152 8.58 -8.97 5.59
CA GLY A 152 9.00 -7.74 6.26
C GLY A 152 9.38 -7.97 7.72
N SER A 153 8.54 -8.67 8.48
CA SER A 153 8.82 -9.05 9.86
C SER A 153 10.10 -9.88 9.99
N TYR A 154 10.31 -10.86 9.09
CA TYR A 154 11.53 -11.67 9.09
C TYR A 154 12.79 -10.81 8.86
N TYR A 155 12.77 -9.92 7.85
CA TYR A 155 13.92 -9.08 7.54
C TYR A 155 14.19 -8.03 8.64
N ALA A 156 13.16 -7.48 9.24
CA ALA A 156 13.30 -6.57 10.38
C ALA A 156 13.92 -7.27 11.59
N ASP A 157 13.32 -8.38 12.02
CA ASP A 157 13.75 -9.11 13.23
C ASP A 157 15.11 -9.78 13.07
N ARG A 158 15.40 -10.29 11.89
CA ARG A 158 16.61 -11.10 11.63
C ARG A 158 17.79 -10.27 11.17
N HIS A 159 17.56 -9.21 10.41
CA HIS A 159 18.60 -8.45 9.73
C HIS A 159 18.64 -6.98 10.16
N GLY A 160 17.66 -6.49 10.94
CA GLY A 160 17.63 -5.11 11.41
C GLY A 160 17.22 -4.09 10.35
N LEU A 161 16.63 -4.55 9.23
CA LEU A 161 16.09 -3.68 8.19
C LEU A 161 14.86 -2.94 8.74
N GLU A 162 14.78 -1.62 8.53
CA GLU A 162 13.55 -0.91 8.85
C GLU A 162 12.44 -1.28 7.83
N VAL A 163 11.27 -1.67 8.34
CA VAL A 163 10.14 -2.05 7.49
C VAL A 163 8.87 -1.32 7.91
N VAL A 164 8.19 -0.76 6.93
CA VAL A 164 6.84 -0.19 7.09
C VAL A 164 5.87 -0.91 6.16
N ASP A 165 4.90 -1.64 6.73
CA ASP A 165 3.81 -2.25 5.98
C ASP A 165 2.63 -1.29 5.90
N LEU A 166 2.37 -0.73 4.72
CA LEU A 166 1.22 0.14 4.48
C LEU A 166 0.02 -0.68 3.98
N ARG A 167 -0.96 -0.92 4.82
CA ARG A 167 -2.26 -1.47 4.41
C ARG A 167 -3.09 -0.39 3.73
N ILE A 168 -2.83 -0.23 2.44
CA ILE A 168 -3.42 0.83 1.60
C ILE A 168 -4.89 0.50 1.37
N GLY A 169 -5.76 1.50 1.54
CA GLY A 169 -7.16 1.44 1.16
C GLY A 169 -7.36 1.60 -0.34
N TRP A 170 -8.45 2.23 -0.75
CA TRP A 170 -8.76 2.41 -2.16
C TRP A 170 -8.42 3.84 -2.60
N LEU A 171 -7.33 3.98 -3.36
CA LEU A 171 -6.93 5.27 -3.94
C LEU A 171 -7.88 5.64 -5.08
N LEU A 172 -8.69 6.64 -4.86
CA LEU A 172 -9.63 7.21 -5.83
C LEU A 172 -9.58 8.74 -5.77
N THR A 173 -9.75 9.39 -6.89
CA THR A 173 -10.09 10.82 -6.92
C THR A 173 -11.47 11.06 -6.33
N ALA A 174 -11.81 12.31 -6.02
CA ALA A 174 -13.13 12.66 -5.54
C ALA A 174 -14.25 12.36 -6.58
N GLU A 175 -13.93 12.48 -7.87
CA GLU A 175 -14.85 12.16 -8.97
C GLU A 175 -15.09 10.65 -9.05
N GLU A 176 -14.02 9.85 -9.07
CA GLU A 176 -14.13 8.39 -9.06
C GLU A 176 -14.87 7.88 -7.81
N LEU A 177 -14.66 8.50 -6.63
CA LEU A 177 -15.40 8.11 -5.43
C LEU A 177 -16.91 8.36 -5.59
N ARG A 178 -17.31 9.49 -6.19
CA ARG A 178 -18.74 9.76 -6.47
C ARG A 178 -19.34 8.76 -7.46
N GLU A 179 -18.58 8.37 -8.48
CA GLU A 179 -18.99 7.34 -9.45
C GLU A 179 -19.19 5.96 -8.82
N ARG A 180 -18.56 5.69 -7.66
CA ARG A 180 -18.74 4.44 -6.88
C ARG A 180 -19.94 4.47 -5.93
N GLN A 181 -20.70 5.57 -5.88
CA GLN A 181 -21.91 5.63 -5.09
C GLN A 181 -23.09 5.07 -5.89
N ASP A 182 -23.53 3.88 -5.52
CA ASP A 182 -24.65 3.18 -6.16
C ASP A 182 -25.69 2.87 -5.09
N GLU A 183 -26.90 3.43 -5.23
CA GLU A 183 -28.01 3.20 -4.31
C GLU A 183 -28.50 1.75 -4.34
N ASP A 184 -28.35 1.06 -5.46
CA ASP A 184 -28.73 -0.34 -5.64
C ASP A 184 -27.69 -1.30 -5.00
N ASP A 185 -26.47 -0.81 -4.69
CA ASP A 185 -25.41 -1.57 -4.02
C ASP A 185 -24.81 -0.82 -2.81
N PRO A 186 -25.58 -0.70 -1.72
CA PRO A 186 -25.19 0.10 -0.57
C PRO A 186 -23.96 -0.47 0.20
N GLU A 187 -23.66 -1.78 0.07
CA GLU A 187 -22.49 -2.40 0.69
C GLU A 187 -21.20 -2.05 -0.05
N PHE A 188 -21.26 -2.02 -1.38
CA PHE A 188 -20.14 -1.57 -2.21
C PHE A 188 -19.89 -0.06 -2.04
N ALA A 189 -20.95 0.76 -2.10
CA ALA A 189 -20.82 2.21 -1.90
C ALA A 189 -20.23 2.54 -0.52
N ARG A 190 -20.65 1.83 0.53
CA ARG A 190 -20.09 1.98 1.89
C ARG A 190 -18.63 1.56 1.93
N TYR A 191 -18.27 0.45 1.29
CA TYR A 191 -16.89 0.01 1.19
C TYR A 191 -16.02 1.09 0.53
N ALA A 192 -16.45 1.64 -0.61
CA ALA A 192 -15.73 2.69 -1.32
C ALA A 192 -15.49 3.92 -0.42
N ARG A 193 -16.51 4.38 0.33
CA ARG A 193 -16.35 5.50 1.27
C ARG A 193 -15.43 5.17 2.43
N ALA A 194 -15.59 3.98 3.02
CA ALA A 194 -14.81 3.57 4.19
C ALA A 194 -13.32 3.39 3.87
N MET A 195 -13.01 2.82 2.70
CA MET A 195 -11.64 2.51 2.27
C MET A 195 -11.00 3.61 1.45
N TRP A 196 -11.69 4.70 1.17
CA TRP A 196 -11.15 5.79 0.38
C TRP A 196 -9.84 6.32 0.95
N LEU A 197 -8.84 6.41 0.07
CA LEU A 197 -7.60 7.14 0.28
C LEU A 197 -7.54 8.22 -0.80
N SER A 198 -7.59 9.49 -0.42
CA SER A 198 -7.46 10.57 -1.38
C SER A 198 -6.04 10.64 -1.95
N PRO A 199 -5.84 11.20 -3.16
CA PRO A 199 -4.51 11.42 -3.72
C PRO A 199 -3.59 12.21 -2.78
N ARG A 200 -4.10 13.27 -2.13
CA ARG A 200 -3.34 14.09 -1.19
C ARG A 200 -2.91 13.32 0.05
N ASP A 201 -3.81 12.56 0.64
CA ASP A 201 -3.51 11.75 1.83
C ASP A 201 -2.59 10.57 1.49
N CYS A 202 -2.69 10.03 0.26
CA CYS A 202 -1.76 9.03 -0.27
C CYS A 202 -0.33 9.58 -0.36
N GLN A 203 -0.16 10.79 -0.90
CA GLN A 203 1.14 11.47 -0.96
C GLN A 203 1.75 11.65 0.44
N ASP A 204 0.95 12.09 1.42
CA ASP A 204 1.41 12.31 2.79
C ASP A 204 1.82 10.99 3.46
N VAL A 205 0.98 9.94 3.42
CA VAL A 205 1.29 8.68 4.09
C VAL A 205 2.50 7.97 3.49
N VAL A 206 2.67 7.98 2.16
CA VAL A 206 3.85 7.38 1.51
C VAL A 206 5.12 8.15 1.86
N LYS A 207 5.08 9.49 1.80
CA LYS A 207 6.21 10.32 2.22
C LYS A 207 6.60 10.05 3.67
N LYS A 208 5.64 10.01 4.59
CA LYS A 208 5.88 9.72 6.01
C LYS A 208 6.44 8.32 6.22
N ALA A 209 5.91 7.30 5.55
CA ALA A 209 6.43 5.94 5.61
C ALA A 209 7.90 5.85 5.17
N ALA A 210 8.26 6.58 4.12
CA ALA A 210 9.62 6.59 3.60
C ALA A 210 10.62 7.39 4.46
N THR A 211 10.16 8.39 5.26
CA THR A 211 11.07 9.40 5.82
C THR A 211 10.92 9.69 7.31
N ALA A 212 9.84 9.26 7.97
CA ALA A 212 9.66 9.48 9.39
C ALA A 212 10.61 8.60 10.23
N ASP A 213 10.99 9.08 11.42
CA ASP A 213 11.64 8.23 12.43
C ASP A 213 10.63 7.19 12.93
N LEU A 214 10.98 5.91 12.84
CA LEU A 214 10.09 4.83 13.25
C LEU A 214 10.19 4.55 14.75
N PRO A 215 9.08 4.42 15.47
CA PRO A 215 9.08 4.02 16.88
C PRO A 215 9.48 2.57 17.10
N GLU A 216 9.25 1.73 16.09
CA GLU A 216 9.54 0.29 16.06
C GLU A 216 9.65 -0.20 14.61
N SER A 217 10.26 -1.37 14.41
CA SER A 217 10.29 -2.06 13.12
C SER A 217 10.12 -3.57 13.36
N PRO A 218 9.26 -4.27 12.58
CA PRO A 218 8.41 -3.72 11.54
C PRO A 218 7.28 -2.85 12.10
N LEU A 219 6.85 -1.83 11.35
CA LEU A 219 5.69 -1.01 11.67
C LEU A 219 4.57 -1.27 10.65
N THR A 220 3.50 -1.95 11.07
CA THR A 220 2.32 -2.17 10.22
C THR A 220 1.24 -1.14 10.52
N VAL A 221 0.72 -0.45 9.49
CA VAL A 221 -0.25 0.63 9.64
C VAL A 221 -1.31 0.63 8.53
N ASN A 222 -2.50 1.15 8.85
CA ASN A 222 -3.59 1.32 7.88
C ASN A 222 -3.49 2.70 7.21
N ALA A 223 -3.55 2.74 5.88
CA ALA A 223 -3.47 3.93 5.06
C ALA A 223 -4.79 4.21 4.34
N VAL A 224 -5.70 4.90 5.02
CA VAL A 224 -6.97 5.44 4.49
C VAL A 224 -7.08 6.90 4.89
N SER A 225 -7.91 7.66 4.19
CA SER A 225 -8.26 9.02 4.58
C SER A 225 -9.06 9.06 5.90
N ARG A 226 -9.32 10.24 6.44
CA ARG A 226 -10.03 10.40 7.73
C ARG A 226 -11.54 10.18 7.58
N ASN A 227 -11.92 9.16 6.82
CA ASN A 227 -13.30 8.85 6.50
C ASN A 227 -14.15 8.59 7.75
N SER A 228 -15.34 9.18 7.80
CA SER A 228 -16.26 9.02 8.93
C SER A 228 -16.76 7.58 9.09
N GLU A 229 -16.89 6.84 7.97
CA GLU A 229 -17.37 5.45 7.94
C GLU A 229 -16.24 4.40 7.97
N ARG A 230 -14.95 4.81 8.07
CA ARG A 230 -13.85 3.84 8.14
C ARG A 230 -14.01 2.88 9.31
N TYR A 231 -13.74 1.60 9.07
CA TYR A 231 -13.59 0.62 10.16
C TYR A 231 -12.12 0.32 10.48
N LEU A 232 -11.18 0.68 9.61
CA LEU A 232 -9.75 0.55 9.88
C LEU A 232 -9.27 1.71 10.76
N SER A 233 -8.63 1.38 11.89
CA SER A 233 -7.97 2.38 12.74
C SER A 233 -6.80 3.02 12.02
N ILE A 234 -6.71 4.36 12.06
CA ILE A 234 -5.55 5.13 11.58
C ILE A 234 -4.76 5.75 12.74
N THR A 235 -5.11 5.40 13.97
CA THR A 235 -4.45 5.94 15.16
C THR A 235 -2.98 5.57 15.19
N GLU A 236 -2.66 4.36 14.83
CA GLU A 236 -1.32 3.79 14.80
C GLU A 236 -0.49 4.49 13.70
N THR A 237 -1.09 4.74 12.54
CA THR A 237 -0.48 5.48 11.43
C THR A 237 -0.14 6.92 11.81
N MET A 238 -1.10 7.60 12.47
CA MET A 238 -0.90 8.99 12.93
C MET A 238 0.20 9.08 13.99
N ARG A 239 0.27 8.11 14.91
CA ARG A 239 1.27 8.10 16.00
C ARG A 239 2.64 7.62 15.53
N GLY A 240 2.68 6.55 14.73
CA GLY A 240 3.92 5.92 14.28
C GLY A 240 4.64 6.68 13.18
N LEU A 241 3.90 7.29 12.27
CA LEU A 241 4.46 8.00 11.12
C LEU A 241 4.28 9.52 11.17
N GLY A 242 3.44 10.05 12.05
CA GLY A 242 3.02 11.45 12.00
C GLY A 242 2.12 11.75 10.79
N TYR A 243 1.36 10.75 10.34
CA TYR A 243 0.38 10.91 9.26
C TYR A 243 -0.72 11.89 9.64
N GLU A 244 -1.03 12.83 8.75
CA GLU A 244 -2.02 13.88 8.97
C GLU A 244 -3.11 13.84 7.87
N PRO A 245 -4.02 12.83 7.87
CA PRO A 245 -5.07 12.77 6.86
C PRO A 245 -6.02 13.96 6.98
N ARG A 246 -6.39 14.52 5.84
CA ARG A 246 -7.19 15.76 5.76
C ARG A 246 -8.53 15.57 5.10
N ASP A 247 -8.67 14.50 4.29
CA ASP A 247 -9.86 14.29 3.50
C ASP A 247 -10.83 13.31 4.18
N ASP A 248 -12.14 13.55 3.98
CA ASP A 248 -13.22 12.69 4.44
C ASP A 248 -14.16 12.39 3.27
N SER A 249 -14.41 11.12 3.01
CA SER A 249 -15.33 10.65 1.97
C SER A 249 -16.74 11.19 2.14
N ALA A 250 -17.21 11.40 3.39
CA ALA A 250 -18.51 11.98 3.67
C ALA A 250 -18.64 13.38 3.05
N ALA A 251 -17.63 14.25 3.22
CA ALA A 251 -17.63 15.58 2.63
C ALA A 251 -17.62 15.56 1.09
N VAL A 252 -17.06 14.51 0.48
CA VAL A 252 -17.04 14.34 -0.99
C VAL A 252 -18.39 13.87 -1.52
N CYS A 253 -19.15 13.10 -0.74
CA CYS A 253 -20.41 12.47 -1.14
C CYS A 253 -21.66 13.18 -0.59
N GLU A 254 -21.53 14.33 0.11
CA GLU A 254 -22.68 15.08 0.66
C GLU A 254 -23.68 15.56 -0.41
N ASP A 255 -23.26 15.67 -1.65
CA ASP A 255 -24.06 16.20 -2.78
C ASP A 255 -24.55 15.09 -3.75
N VAL A 256 -24.44 13.78 -3.38
CA VAL A 256 -24.81 12.63 -4.23
C VAL A 256 -26.06 11.93 -3.71
#